data_0f034777505ce6d9645da481fa4b70c3
#
_entry.id   0f034777505ce6d9645da481fa4b70c3
#
_cell.length_a   1.000
_cell.length_b   1.000
_cell.length_c   1.000
_cell.angle_alpha   90.00
_cell.angle_beta   90.00
_cell.angle_gamma   90.00
#
_symmetry.space_group_name_H-M   'P 1'
#
loop_
_entity.id
_entity.type
_entity.pdbx_description
1 polymer ?
#
loop_
_entity_poly.entity_id
_entity_poly.type
_entity_poly.pdbx_seq_one_letter_code
_entity_poly.pdbx_strand_id
1 'polypeptide(L)'
;MSKKNRKNPKESGYGMVSSGGEPVPLKGVSIDVRIRGAAVLTTVSQRFRNDEQSPIEALYSFPLEENGSVCGFEVEIGARRIKGRVEEREKAFEIYDEAMKKGDSAFLLDQNRPDIFSVSVGRLLPGEEAV
;
A
#
# COMPACT_ATOMS: atom_id res chain seq x y z
N MET A 1 -28.55 8.14 -20.65
CA MET A 1 -28.01 7.07 -19.80
C MET A 1 -26.50 7.25 -19.68
N SER A 2 -26.03 7.73 -18.54
CA SER A 2 -24.61 7.83 -18.29
C SER A 2 -24.08 6.42 -18.00
N LYS A 3 -23.26 5.89 -18.89
CA LYS A 3 -22.42 4.74 -18.57
C LYS A 3 -21.48 5.20 -17.46
N LYS A 4 -21.71 4.73 -16.21
CA LYS A 4 -20.67 4.79 -15.19
C LYS A 4 -19.48 4.03 -15.73
N ASN A 5 -18.45 4.75 -16.17
CA ASN A 5 -17.16 4.19 -16.48
C ASN A 5 -16.66 3.57 -15.15
N ARG A 6 -16.86 2.28 -14.99
CA ARG A 6 -16.17 1.52 -13.96
C ARG A 6 -14.71 1.52 -14.41
N LYS A 7 -13.96 2.54 -13.97
CA LYS A 7 -12.51 2.48 -14.06
C LYS A 7 -12.09 1.17 -13.41
N ASN A 8 -11.50 0.32 -14.20
CA ASN A 8 -10.92 -0.92 -13.73
C ASN A 8 -10.00 -0.55 -12.55
N PRO A 9 -10.08 -1.19 -11.37
CA PRO A 9 -9.17 -0.90 -10.25
C PRO A 9 -7.68 -1.00 -10.63
N LYS A 10 -7.39 -1.67 -11.74
CA LYS A 10 -6.06 -1.78 -12.33
C LYS A 10 -5.57 -0.53 -13.08
N GLU A 11 -6.42 0.46 -13.32
CA GLU A 11 -6.08 1.71 -14.03
C GLU A 11 -6.12 2.94 -13.13
N SER A 12 -6.52 2.79 -11.87
CA SER A 12 -6.43 3.90 -10.92
C SER A 12 -4.96 4.18 -10.62
N GLY A 13 -4.58 5.43 -10.81
CA GLY A 13 -3.21 5.90 -10.65
C GLY A 13 -2.56 5.54 -9.32
N TYR A 14 -1.34 6.00 -9.15
CA TYR A 14 -0.55 5.77 -7.94
C TYR A 14 -1.23 6.33 -6.69
N GLY A 15 -1.09 5.63 -5.57
CA GLY A 15 -1.68 6.00 -4.29
C GLY A 15 -2.48 4.87 -3.67
N MET A 16 -3.37 5.22 -2.76
CA MET A 16 -4.20 4.25 -2.05
C MET A 16 -5.65 4.33 -2.52
N VAL A 17 -6.22 3.17 -2.83
CA VAL A 17 -7.63 3.02 -3.19
C VAL A 17 -8.29 1.95 -2.33
N SER A 18 -9.54 2.15 -1.99
CA SER A 18 -10.33 1.13 -1.32
C SER A 18 -10.70 -0.01 -2.27
N SER A 19 -11.11 -1.15 -1.73
CA SER A 19 -11.61 -2.28 -2.51
C SER A 19 -12.80 -1.93 -3.41
N GLY A 20 -13.55 -0.88 -3.06
CA GLY A 20 -14.61 -0.32 -3.89
C GLY A 20 -14.14 0.62 -5.02
N GLY A 21 -12.82 0.86 -5.12
CA GLY A 21 -12.23 1.74 -6.14
C GLY A 21 -12.24 3.21 -5.79
N GLU A 22 -12.62 3.58 -4.57
CA GLU A 22 -12.60 4.96 -4.09
C GLU A 22 -11.20 5.35 -3.59
N PRO A 23 -10.68 6.53 -3.95
CA PRO A 23 -9.38 6.98 -3.45
C PRO A 23 -9.42 7.25 -1.96
N VAL A 24 -8.40 6.78 -1.24
CA VAL A 24 -8.20 7.08 0.19
C VAL A 24 -7.43 8.40 0.29
N PRO A 25 -7.91 9.38 1.07
CA PRO A 25 -7.29 10.70 1.15
C PRO A 25 -5.83 10.65 1.62
N LEU A 26 -4.96 11.27 0.84
CA LEU A 26 -3.56 11.50 1.18
C LEU A 26 -3.44 12.75 2.06
N LYS A 27 -2.92 12.61 3.27
CA LYS A 27 -2.80 13.71 4.24
C LYS A 27 -1.39 14.31 4.33
N GLY A 28 -0.39 13.59 3.87
CA GLY A 28 0.98 14.09 3.88
C GLY A 28 1.96 13.19 3.16
N VAL A 29 3.04 13.79 2.69
CA VAL A 29 4.17 13.10 2.04
C VAL A 29 5.47 13.64 2.60
N SER A 30 6.40 12.76 2.91
CA SER A 30 7.79 13.08 3.25
C SER A 30 8.73 12.25 2.41
N ILE A 31 9.76 12.86 1.88
CA ILE A 31 10.77 12.20 1.05
C ILE A 31 12.14 12.48 1.62
N ASP A 32 12.88 11.44 1.96
CA ASP A 32 14.29 11.49 2.35
C ASP A 32 15.14 10.81 1.27
N VAL A 33 16.16 11.51 0.80
CA VAL A 33 17.07 10.99 -0.22
C VAL A 33 18.48 10.99 0.32
N ARG A 34 19.13 9.85 0.30
CA ARG A 34 20.53 9.66 0.73
C ARG A 34 21.37 9.16 -0.43
N ILE A 35 22.42 9.89 -0.74
CA ILE A 35 23.34 9.56 -1.81
C ILE A 35 24.70 9.19 -1.21
N ARG A 36 25.19 8.00 -1.58
CA ARG A 36 26.52 7.52 -1.19
C ARG A 36 27.24 6.95 -2.41
N GLY A 37 28.22 7.69 -2.92
CA GLY A 37 28.87 7.32 -4.18
C GLY A 37 27.87 7.26 -5.34
N ALA A 38 27.77 6.12 -6.00
CA ALA A 38 26.82 5.89 -7.07
C ALA A 38 25.47 5.32 -6.60
N ALA A 39 25.30 5.11 -5.29
CA ALA A 39 24.06 4.56 -4.73
C ALA A 39 23.14 5.68 -4.23
N VAL A 40 21.86 5.57 -4.54
CA VAL A 40 20.81 6.47 -4.06
C VAL A 40 19.76 5.65 -3.30
N LEU A 41 19.53 6.01 -2.04
CA LEU A 41 18.45 5.46 -1.24
C LEU A 41 17.37 6.54 -1.07
N THR A 42 16.18 6.27 -1.55
CA THR A 42 15.01 7.14 -1.39
C THR A 42 14.01 6.48 -0.45
N THR A 43 13.66 7.19 0.61
CA THR A 43 12.58 6.79 1.52
C THR A 43 11.41 7.72 1.30
N VAL A 44 10.27 7.18 0.92
CA VAL A 44 9.02 7.91 0.74
C VAL A 44 8.05 7.48 1.82
N SER A 45 7.60 8.43 2.63
CA SER A 45 6.55 8.21 3.64
C SER A 45 5.30 8.94 3.21
N GLN A 46 4.20 8.21 3.08
CA GLN A 46 2.90 8.77 2.71
C GLN A 46 1.89 8.43 3.81
N ARG A 47 1.14 9.44 4.23
CA ARG A 47 0.12 9.29 5.26
C ARG A 47 -1.26 9.38 4.64
N PHE A 48 -2.03 8.33 4.81
CA PHE A 48 -3.42 8.22 4.37
C PHE A 48 -4.34 8.10 5.58
N ARG A 49 -5.58 8.55 5.41
CA ARG A 49 -6.60 8.44 6.44
C ARG A 49 -7.89 7.87 5.86
N ASN A 50 -8.51 6.95 6.59
CA ASN A 50 -9.86 6.51 6.30
C ASN A 50 -10.85 7.54 6.84
N ASP A 51 -11.37 8.39 5.97
CA ASP A 51 -12.40 9.38 6.30
C ASP A 51 -13.83 8.81 6.15
N GLU A 52 -13.96 7.54 5.77
CA GLU A 52 -15.24 6.84 5.72
C GLU A 52 -15.74 6.46 7.11
N GLN A 53 -17.04 6.17 7.22
CA GLN A 53 -17.66 5.75 8.49
C GLN A 53 -17.60 4.24 8.73
N SER A 54 -17.05 3.49 7.80
CA SER A 54 -16.89 2.04 7.88
C SER A 54 -15.44 1.63 7.66
N PRO A 55 -15.03 0.45 8.16
CA PRO A 55 -13.72 -0.09 7.84
C PRO A 55 -13.56 -0.32 6.34
N ILE A 56 -12.36 -0.08 5.82
CA ILE A 56 -12.02 -0.33 4.42
C ILE A 56 -10.87 -1.30 4.31
N GLU A 57 -10.88 -2.08 3.25
CA GLU A 57 -9.69 -2.74 2.73
C GLU A 57 -9.12 -1.87 1.61
N ALA A 58 -7.84 -1.65 1.61
CA ALA A 58 -7.22 -0.75 0.66
C ALA A 58 -6.02 -1.39 -0.05
N LEU A 59 -5.78 -0.94 -1.26
CA LEU A 59 -4.62 -1.26 -2.06
C LEU A 59 -3.81 0.02 -2.27
N TYR A 60 -2.55 -0.01 -1.85
CA TYR A 60 -1.58 1.04 -2.12
C TYR A 60 -0.70 0.63 -3.29
N SER A 61 -0.56 1.49 -4.29
CA SER A 61 0.28 1.26 -5.45
C SER A 61 1.25 2.39 -5.66
N PHE A 62 2.48 2.07 -6.02
CA PHE A 62 3.52 3.06 -6.29
C PHE A 62 4.40 2.65 -7.48
N PRO A 63 4.86 3.63 -8.27
CA PRO A 63 5.76 3.36 -9.38
C PRO A 63 7.17 3.10 -8.87
N LEU A 64 7.90 2.28 -9.60
CA LEU A 64 9.32 2.06 -9.42
C LEU A 64 10.06 2.52 -10.67
N GLU A 65 11.18 3.21 -10.48
CA GLU A 65 12.06 3.55 -11.60
C GLU A 65 12.67 2.28 -12.22
N GLU A 66 12.97 2.34 -13.52
CA GLU A 66 13.44 1.21 -14.32
C GLU A 66 14.62 0.45 -13.69
N ASN A 67 15.53 1.16 -13.04
CA ASN A 67 16.70 0.58 -12.36
C ASN A 67 16.57 0.57 -10.82
N GLY A 68 15.36 0.80 -10.31
CA GLY A 68 15.09 0.82 -8.89
C GLY A 68 14.65 -0.54 -8.35
N SER A 69 14.87 -0.75 -7.07
CA SER A 69 14.35 -1.91 -6.36
C SER A 69 13.82 -1.50 -4.99
N VAL A 70 12.79 -2.21 -4.54
CA VAL A 70 12.27 -2.02 -3.19
C VAL A 70 13.22 -2.72 -2.21
N CYS A 71 13.85 -1.93 -1.34
CA CYS A 71 14.75 -2.45 -0.30
C CYS A 71 14.01 -2.84 0.98
N GLY A 72 12.78 -2.34 1.15
CA GLY A 72 11.93 -2.61 2.30
C GLY A 72 10.69 -1.72 2.29
N PHE A 73 9.73 -2.08 3.12
CA PHE A 73 8.58 -1.23 3.40
C PHE A 73 8.13 -1.43 4.84
N GLU A 74 7.53 -0.40 5.39
CA GLU A 74 6.92 -0.43 6.70
C GLU A 74 5.54 0.19 6.61
N VAL A 75 4.63 -0.27 7.45
CA VAL A 75 3.30 0.32 7.60
C VAL A 75 3.04 0.60 9.07
N GLU A 76 2.66 1.82 9.38
CA GLU A 76 2.23 2.23 10.71
C GLU A 76 0.73 2.51 10.71
N ILE A 77 0.00 1.88 11.62
CA ILE A 77 -1.42 2.17 11.86
C ILE A 77 -1.61 2.36 13.37
N GLY A 78 -1.98 3.58 13.77
CA GLY A 78 -2.07 3.92 15.18
C GLY A 78 -0.75 3.70 15.91
N ALA A 79 -0.75 2.88 16.96
CA ALA A 79 0.45 2.51 17.71
C ALA A 79 1.18 1.28 17.15
N ARG A 80 0.68 0.68 16.08
CA ARG A 80 1.26 -0.53 15.48
C ARG A 80 2.18 -0.18 14.33
N ARG A 81 3.37 -0.76 14.34
CA ARG A 81 4.32 -0.69 13.23
C ARG A 81 4.59 -2.10 12.72
N ILE A 82 4.37 -2.30 11.44
CA ILE A 82 4.58 -3.57 10.76
C ILE A 82 5.66 -3.39 9.72
N LYS A 83 6.75 -4.13 9.87
CA LYS A 83 7.81 -4.19 8.86
C LYS A 83 7.49 -5.27 7.85
N GLY A 84 7.56 -4.92 6.58
CA GLY A 84 7.50 -5.89 5.50
C GLY A 84 8.74 -6.78 5.51
N ARG A 85 8.57 -8.04 5.15
CA ARG A 85 9.65 -8.97 4.89
C ARG A 85 9.48 -9.60 3.51
N VAL A 86 10.59 -9.95 2.90
CA VAL A 86 10.57 -10.65 1.62
C VAL A 86 10.25 -12.13 1.87
N GLU A 87 9.19 -12.61 1.23
CA GLU A 87 8.76 -14.01 1.29
C GLU A 87 8.50 -14.51 -0.13
N GLU A 88 8.57 -15.82 -0.30
CA GLU A 88 8.07 -16.44 -1.50
C GLU A 88 6.59 -16.12 -1.71
N ARG A 89 6.19 -15.84 -2.95
CA ARG A 89 4.85 -15.30 -3.26
C ARG A 89 3.70 -16.11 -2.68
N GLU A 90 3.70 -17.42 -2.87
CA GLU A 90 2.63 -18.30 -2.37
C GLU A 90 2.55 -18.29 -0.85
N LYS A 91 3.71 -18.35 -0.18
CA LYS A 91 3.78 -18.30 1.27
C LYS A 91 3.33 -16.95 1.84
N ALA A 92 3.64 -15.84 1.16
CA ALA A 92 3.18 -14.52 1.56
C ALA A 92 1.65 -14.40 1.49
N PHE A 93 1.02 -14.94 0.46
CA PHE A 93 -0.45 -14.99 0.34
C PHE A 93 -1.10 -15.84 1.42
N GLU A 94 -0.54 -17.00 1.76
CA GLU A 94 -1.03 -17.86 2.85
C GLU A 94 -1.00 -17.13 4.19
N ILE A 95 0.10 -16.46 4.51
CA ILE A 95 0.26 -15.68 5.76
C ILE A 95 -0.77 -14.54 5.81
N TYR A 96 -0.96 -13.84 4.70
CA TYR A 96 -1.94 -12.76 4.59
C TYR A 96 -3.36 -13.27 4.83
N ASP A 97 -3.77 -14.34 4.15
CA ASP A 97 -5.10 -14.92 4.27
C ASP A 97 -5.40 -15.39 5.70
N GLU A 98 -4.44 -16.03 6.36
CA GLU A 98 -4.59 -16.46 7.75
C GLU A 98 -4.78 -15.27 8.70
N ALA A 99 -3.99 -14.19 8.54
CA ALA A 99 -4.12 -13.00 9.35
C ALA A 99 -5.50 -12.33 9.14
N MET A 100 -5.99 -12.26 7.90
CA MET A 100 -7.31 -11.72 7.59
C MET A 100 -8.45 -12.56 8.20
N LYS A 101 -8.34 -13.89 8.19
CA LYS A 101 -9.32 -14.79 8.83
C LYS A 101 -9.40 -14.60 10.35
N LYS A 102 -8.29 -14.24 10.99
CA LYS A 102 -8.22 -13.93 12.43
C LYS A 102 -8.74 -12.52 12.76
N GLY A 103 -9.10 -11.72 11.75
CA GLY A 103 -9.50 -10.33 11.90
C GLY A 103 -8.36 -9.36 12.20
N ASP A 104 -7.12 -9.82 12.04
CA ASP A 104 -5.93 -8.98 12.18
C ASP A 104 -5.73 -8.11 10.94
N SER A 105 -5.11 -6.95 11.12
CA SER A 105 -4.62 -6.17 9.99
C SER A 105 -3.42 -6.86 9.36
N ALA A 106 -3.43 -7.00 8.06
CA ALA A 106 -2.35 -7.63 7.30
C ALA A 106 -1.99 -6.80 6.07
N PHE A 107 -0.75 -6.95 5.63
CA PHE A 107 -0.19 -6.23 4.49
C PHE A 107 0.59 -7.18 3.61
N LEU A 108 0.36 -7.08 2.31
CA LEU A 108 1.04 -7.86 1.29
C LEU A 108 1.60 -6.94 0.22
N LEU A 109 2.91 -6.99 0.01
CA LEU A 109 3.57 -6.34 -1.12
C LEU A 109 3.70 -7.34 -2.27
N ASP A 110 3.11 -7.02 -3.40
CA ASP A 110 3.18 -7.82 -4.61
C ASP A 110 3.60 -6.96 -5.81
N GLN A 111 4.33 -7.55 -6.73
CA GLN A 111 4.74 -6.93 -7.98
C GLN A 111 3.89 -7.50 -9.12
N ASN A 112 2.82 -6.79 -9.46
CA ASN A 112 1.93 -7.18 -10.54
C ASN A 112 2.54 -6.90 -11.93
N ARG A 113 3.35 -5.85 -12.01
CA ARG A 113 4.06 -5.43 -13.22
C ARG A 113 5.48 -5.02 -12.84
N PRO A 114 6.45 -5.07 -13.77
CA PRO A 114 7.84 -4.73 -13.47
C PRO A 114 8.07 -3.33 -12.90
N ASP A 115 7.18 -2.40 -13.24
CA ASP A 115 7.26 -0.98 -12.91
C ASP A 115 6.32 -0.53 -11.78
N ILE A 116 5.49 -1.44 -11.26
CA ILE A 116 4.50 -1.12 -10.21
C ILE A 116 4.55 -2.13 -9.07
N PHE A 117 4.70 -1.63 -7.86
CA PHE A 117 4.52 -2.39 -6.64
C PHE A 117 3.19 -2.06 -5.99
N SER A 118 2.53 -3.06 -5.43
CA SER A 118 1.27 -2.91 -4.72
C SER A 118 1.34 -3.53 -3.34
N VAL A 119 0.81 -2.82 -2.35
CA VAL A 119 0.68 -3.29 -0.97
C VAL A 119 -0.79 -3.42 -0.65
N SER A 120 -1.22 -4.63 -0.33
CA SER A 120 -2.58 -4.86 0.16
C SER A 120 -2.66 -4.49 1.64
N VAL A 121 -3.46 -3.49 1.94
CA VAL A 121 -3.76 -3.07 3.32
C VAL A 121 -5.01 -3.81 3.75
N GLY A 122 -4.89 -4.67 4.77
CA GLY A 122 -5.96 -5.54 5.17
C GLY A 122 -7.18 -4.80 5.72
N ARG A 123 -7.02 -4.05 6.78
CA ARG A 123 -8.15 -3.37 7.42
C ARG A 123 -7.72 -2.04 8.01
N LEU A 124 -8.38 -0.99 7.57
CA LEU A 124 -8.23 0.36 8.09
C LEU A 124 -9.55 0.82 8.67
N LEU A 125 -9.59 1.06 9.97
CA LEU A 125 -10.80 1.49 10.67
C LEU A 125 -11.12 2.95 10.38
N PRO A 126 -12.39 3.38 10.61
CA PRO A 126 -12.77 4.78 10.45
C PRO A 126 -11.88 5.70 11.30
N GLY A 127 -11.35 6.76 10.68
CA GLY A 127 -10.48 7.73 11.34
C GLY A 127 -9.04 7.27 11.58
N GLU A 128 -8.69 6.02 11.30
CA GLU A 128 -7.30 5.55 11.38
C GLU A 128 -6.46 6.13 10.25
N GLU A 129 -5.21 6.43 10.59
CA GLU A 129 -4.19 6.81 9.64
C GLU A 129 -3.23 5.63 9.39
N ALA A 130 -2.88 5.43 8.12
CA ALA A 130 -1.82 4.54 7.67
C ALA A 130 -0.66 5.36 7.10
N VAL A 131 0.56 5.06 7.55
CA VAL A 131 1.79 5.69 7.06
C VAL A 131 2.70 4.63 6.45
#